data_c93f2c2de26350b800cc75d46816ce0d
#
_entry.id   c93f2c2de26350b800cc75d46816ce0d
#
_cell.length_a   1.000
_cell.length_b   1.000
_cell.length_c   1.000
_cell.angle_alpha   90.00
_cell.angle_beta   90.00
_cell.angle_gamma   90.00
#
_symmetry.space_group_name_H-M   'P 1'
#
loop_
_entity.id
_entity.type
_entity.pdbx_description
1 polymer ?
#
loop_
_entity_poly.entity_id
_entity_poly.type
_entity_poly.pdbx_seq_one_letter_code
_entity_poly.pdbx_strand_id
1 'polypeptide(L)'
;IANWFDFDTLSTTSENNFLPALNNTDTTVAYYVELSTNEFFVIENRKKTGWDTYLPGEGLLIYHGDWNKINPWFTSHSNTINITPSNRGYFLRPASGNAGDVETNRCPFPGATGNTNFTDNTNPASTLKNGTLTGKPITNIRYDNDSVMLFNFMSNLPAVVTDTVSTSS
;
A
#
# COMPACT_ATOMS: atom_id res chain seq x y z
N ILE A 1 6.96 -0.26 20.32
CA ILE A 1 5.77 -0.16 19.45
C ILE A 1 4.78 -1.14 20.01
N ALA A 2 3.57 -0.67 20.36
CA ALA A 2 2.54 -1.56 20.88
C ALA A 2 2.28 -2.68 19.85
N ASN A 3 2.41 -3.92 20.27
CA ASN A 3 2.18 -5.15 19.49
C ASN A 3 0.67 -5.33 19.21
N TRP A 4 0.05 -4.34 18.57
CA TRP A 4 -1.39 -4.38 18.31
C TRP A 4 -1.69 -5.04 16.95
N PHE A 5 -0.68 -5.18 16.09
CA PHE A 5 -0.81 -5.79 14.78
C PHE A 5 0.44 -6.60 14.44
N ASP A 6 0.26 -7.78 13.89
CA ASP A 6 1.32 -8.56 13.31
C ASP A 6 1.63 -8.02 11.91
N PHE A 7 2.80 -7.38 11.78
CA PHE A 7 3.34 -6.97 10.49
C PHE A 7 4.25 -8.05 9.95
N ASP A 8 4.01 -8.49 8.73
CA ASP A 8 5.02 -9.22 7.96
C ASP A 8 5.92 -8.24 7.20
N THR A 9 7.19 -8.55 7.11
CA THR A 9 8.16 -7.72 6.39
C THR A 9 8.40 -8.26 5.00
N LEU A 10 8.15 -7.42 3.98
CA LEU A 10 8.52 -7.70 2.60
C LEU A 10 9.92 -7.15 2.31
N SER A 11 10.88 -8.05 2.12
CA SER A 11 12.28 -7.71 1.84
C SER A 11 12.82 -8.36 0.57
N THR A 12 12.19 -9.42 0.08
CA THR A 12 12.58 -10.17 -1.10
C THR A 12 11.43 -10.28 -2.10
N THR A 13 11.75 -10.58 -3.34
CA THR A 13 10.76 -10.82 -4.40
C THR A 13 9.74 -11.87 -3.97
N SER A 14 8.47 -11.52 -4.10
CA SER A 14 7.35 -12.42 -3.77
C SER A 14 6.15 -12.15 -4.67
N GLU A 15 5.32 -13.16 -4.84
CA GLU A 15 4.14 -13.12 -5.69
C GLU A 15 2.90 -13.58 -4.93
N ASN A 16 1.75 -13.06 -5.34
CA ASN A 16 0.47 -13.38 -4.73
C ASN A 16 0.49 -13.23 -3.20
N ASN A 17 1.15 -12.17 -2.72
CA ASN A 17 1.10 -11.84 -1.30
C ASN A 17 -0.36 -11.68 -0.89
N PHE A 18 -0.75 -12.38 0.14
CA PHE A 18 -2.12 -12.49 0.61
C PHE A 18 -2.36 -11.49 1.75
N LEU A 19 -3.29 -10.58 1.57
CA LEU A 19 -3.59 -9.55 2.56
C LEU A 19 -5.10 -9.46 2.82
N PRO A 20 -5.60 -10.11 3.88
CA PRO A 20 -7.00 -10.04 4.28
C PRO A 20 -7.37 -8.62 4.72
N ALA A 21 -8.65 -8.34 4.78
CA ALA A 21 -9.13 -7.07 5.33
C ALA A 21 -8.77 -6.95 6.82
N LEU A 22 -8.48 -5.74 7.28
CA LEU A 22 -8.00 -5.45 8.64
C LEU A 22 -8.94 -5.94 9.76
N ASN A 23 -10.20 -6.19 9.48
CA ASN A 23 -11.18 -6.72 10.42
C ASN A 23 -11.12 -8.25 10.62
N ASN A 24 -10.21 -8.93 9.95
CA ASN A 24 -9.97 -10.37 10.11
C ASN A 24 -8.79 -10.58 11.08
N THR A 25 -9.07 -11.05 12.28
CA THR A 25 -8.14 -11.03 13.42
C THR A 25 -7.11 -12.16 13.45
N ASP A 26 -7.16 -13.13 12.52
CA ASP A 26 -6.40 -14.38 12.64
C ASP A 26 -5.16 -14.48 11.75
N THR A 27 -4.78 -13.40 11.03
CA THR A 27 -3.68 -13.43 10.05
C THR A 27 -2.95 -12.09 9.98
N THR A 28 -1.84 -12.05 9.22
CA THR A 28 -1.12 -10.82 8.86
C THR A 28 -2.09 -9.74 8.40
N VAL A 29 -2.12 -8.64 9.12
CA VAL A 29 -3.06 -7.53 8.86
C VAL A 29 -2.43 -6.39 8.06
N ALA A 30 -1.10 -6.37 7.96
CA ALA A 30 -0.36 -5.40 7.15
C ALA A 30 1.04 -5.92 6.80
N TYR A 31 1.59 -5.38 5.72
CA TYR A 31 2.99 -5.58 5.36
C TYR A 31 3.81 -4.32 5.60
N TYR A 32 5.04 -4.51 6.09
CA TYR A 32 6.05 -3.48 6.23
C TYR A 32 7.11 -3.63 5.14
N VAL A 33 7.49 -2.53 4.51
CA VAL A 33 8.54 -2.46 3.48
C VAL A 33 9.53 -1.38 3.86
N GLU A 34 10.75 -1.77 4.22
CA GLU A 34 11.84 -0.81 4.43
C GLU A 34 12.29 -0.25 3.08
N LEU A 35 12.33 1.07 2.94
CA LEU A 35 12.78 1.77 1.74
C LEU A 35 14.22 2.29 1.90
N SER A 36 14.51 2.79 3.08
CA SER A 36 15.81 3.30 3.49
C SER A 36 15.92 3.21 5.02
N THR A 37 17.03 3.63 5.59
CA THR A 37 17.22 3.70 7.06
C THR A 37 16.09 4.50 7.75
N ASN A 38 15.46 5.44 7.06
CA ASN A 38 14.49 6.34 7.68
C ASN A 38 13.09 6.28 7.05
N GLU A 39 12.93 5.70 5.88
CA GLU A 39 11.64 5.71 5.20
C GLU A 39 11.14 4.28 4.93
N PHE A 40 9.81 4.11 5.01
CA PHE A 40 9.16 2.80 4.86
C PHE A 40 7.77 2.94 4.26
N PHE A 41 7.26 1.84 3.71
CA PHE A 41 5.83 1.70 3.45
C PHE A 41 5.18 0.76 4.45
N VAL A 42 3.90 1.05 4.76
CA VAL A 42 2.96 0.10 5.36
C VAL A 42 1.84 -0.13 4.37
N ILE A 43 1.51 -1.38 4.13
CA ILE A 43 0.51 -1.80 3.16
C ILE A 43 -0.59 -2.52 3.92
N GLU A 44 -1.83 -2.07 3.79
CA GLU A 44 -3.00 -2.69 4.40
C GLU A 44 -4.16 -2.82 3.42
N ASN A 45 -5.06 -3.75 3.69
CA ASN A 45 -6.30 -3.91 2.93
C ASN A 45 -7.48 -3.37 3.76
N ARG A 46 -8.19 -2.40 3.20
CA ARG A 46 -9.42 -1.85 3.77
C ARG A 46 -10.63 -2.30 2.97
N LYS A 47 -11.64 -2.79 3.69
CA LYS A 47 -12.93 -3.16 3.12
C LYS A 47 -14.07 -2.45 3.84
N LYS A 48 -15.08 -2.04 3.08
CA LYS A 48 -16.26 -1.34 3.59
C LYS A 48 -17.22 -2.29 4.29
N THR A 49 -16.78 -2.89 5.40
CA THR A 49 -17.56 -3.81 6.23
C THR A 49 -17.40 -3.48 7.71
N GLY A 50 -18.41 -3.81 8.52
CA GLY A 50 -18.38 -3.56 9.95
C GLY A 50 -18.21 -2.06 10.27
N TRP A 51 -17.22 -1.71 11.06
CA TRP A 51 -16.91 -0.33 11.44
C TRP A 51 -16.45 0.53 10.26
N ASP A 52 -15.87 -0.10 9.23
CA ASP A 52 -15.33 0.58 8.04
C ASP A 52 -16.39 0.80 6.94
N THR A 53 -17.66 0.50 7.18
CA THR A 53 -18.74 0.64 6.19
C THR A 53 -18.83 2.02 5.54
N TYR A 54 -18.47 3.06 6.28
CA TYR A 54 -18.57 4.46 5.84
C TYR A 54 -17.27 5.01 5.23
N LEU A 55 -16.24 4.19 5.04
CA LEU A 55 -15.03 4.62 4.35
C LEU A 55 -15.35 5.08 2.92
N PRO A 56 -14.66 6.10 2.41
CA PRO A 56 -14.90 6.64 1.07
C PRO A 56 -14.57 5.63 -0.05
N GLY A 57 -13.67 4.67 0.20
CA GLY A 57 -13.27 3.64 -0.74
C GLY A 57 -12.73 2.40 -0.04
N GLU A 58 -12.59 1.32 -0.79
CA GLU A 58 -12.00 0.06 -0.33
C GLU A 58 -10.90 -0.39 -1.28
N GLY A 59 -9.93 -1.15 -0.76
CA GLY A 59 -8.78 -1.66 -1.49
C GLY A 59 -7.50 -1.62 -0.67
N LEU A 60 -6.39 -1.79 -1.36
CA LEU A 60 -5.06 -1.72 -0.78
C LEU A 60 -4.66 -0.27 -0.57
N LEU A 61 -4.31 0.07 0.66
CA LEU A 61 -3.78 1.36 1.04
C LEU A 61 -2.26 1.26 1.24
N ILE A 62 -1.53 2.24 0.74
CA ILE A 62 -0.08 2.35 0.90
C ILE A 62 0.22 3.62 1.69
N TYR A 63 0.70 3.44 2.91
CA TYR A 63 1.20 4.52 3.75
C TYR A 63 2.69 4.68 3.56
N HIS A 64 3.16 5.91 3.54
CA HIS A 64 4.57 6.27 3.52
C HIS A 64 4.94 6.89 4.86
N GLY A 65 5.88 6.27 5.55
CA GLY A 65 6.39 6.71 6.85
C GLY A 65 7.82 7.23 6.77
N ASP A 66 8.15 8.17 7.66
CA ASP A 66 9.48 8.78 7.81
C ASP A 66 9.85 8.80 9.30
N TRP A 67 10.77 7.94 9.70
CA TRP A 67 11.25 7.82 11.08
C TRP A 67 11.84 9.12 11.64
N ASN A 68 12.44 9.96 10.80
CA ASN A 68 12.96 11.26 11.25
C ASN A 68 11.85 12.19 11.74
N LYS A 69 10.61 11.99 11.27
CA LYS A 69 9.43 12.75 11.70
C LYS A 69 8.64 12.03 12.80
N ILE A 70 8.66 10.70 12.81
CA ILE A 70 7.90 9.89 13.74
C ILE A 70 8.62 9.76 15.09
N ASN A 71 9.92 9.50 15.09
CA ASN A 71 10.71 9.28 16.31
C ASN A 71 10.66 10.45 17.32
N PRO A 72 10.70 11.73 16.93
CA PRO A 72 10.57 12.83 17.89
C PRO A 72 9.26 12.79 18.68
N TRP A 73 8.18 12.24 18.13
CA TRP A 73 6.92 12.08 18.88
C TRP A 73 7.07 11.14 20.09
N PHE A 74 7.83 10.05 19.94
CA PHE A 74 8.05 9.11 21.06
C PHE A 74 8.88 9.70 22.20
N THR A 75 9.71 10.70 21.92
CA THR A 75 10.60 11.34 22.92
C THR A 75 10.00 12.61 23.52
N SER A 76 9.38 13.45 22.69
CA SER A 76 8.84 14.75 23.11
C SER A 76 7.33 14.76 23.33
N HIS A 77 6.62 13.70 22.90
CA HIS A 77 5.15 13.60 22.90
C HIS A 77 4.47 14.76 22.13
N SER A 78 5.21 15.41 21.27
CA SER A 78 4.72 16.53 20.45
C SER A 78 4.13 15.98 19.14
N ASN A 79 2.84 16.22 18.90
CA ASN A 79 2.18 15.77 17.68
C ASN A 79 2.56 16.66 16.48
N THR A 80 3.79 16.50 16.00
CA THR A 80 4.35 17.28 14.88
C THR A 80 4.57 16.45 13.61
N ILE A 81 4.14 15.18 13.61
CA ILE A 81 4.42 14.23 12.52
C ILE A 81 3.95 14.78 11.16
N ASN A 82 2.74 15.35 11.10
CA ASN A 82 2.12 15.83 9.87
C ASN A 82 1.82 17.34 9.86
N ILE A 83 2.42 18.13 10.77
CA ILE A 83 2.14 19.56 10.92
C ILE A 83 2.50 20.38 9.68
N THR A 84 3.51 19.91 8.91
CA THR A 84 3.94 20.57 7.68
C THR A 84 3.38 19.81 6.48
N PRO A 85 2.39 20.33 5.73
CA PRO A 85 1.75 19.62 4.63
C PRO A 85 2.70 19.17 3.51
N SER A 86 3.75 19.97 3.24
CA SER A 86 4.78 19.66 2.23
C SER A 86 5.86 18.68 2.73
N ASN A 87 5.87 18.34 4.03
CA ASN A 87 6.86 17.46 4.63
C ASN A 87 6.26 16.61 5.74
N ARG A 88 5.27 15.80 5.37
CA ARG A 88 4.57 14.88 6.29
C ARG A 88 5.47 13.72 6.69
N GLY A 89 5.29 13.22 7.91
CA GLY A 89 6.01 12.06 8.46
C GLY A 89 5.26 10.73 8.28
N TYR A 90 3.92 10.77 8.09
CA TYR A 90 3.12 9.57 7.82
C TYR A 90 1.91 9.96 6.98
N PHE A 91 1.81 9.45 5.77
CA PHE A 91 0.78 9.86 4.82
C PHE A 91 0.46 8.77 3.79
N LEU A 92 -0.75 8.81 3.24
CA LEU A 92 -1.19 7.91 2.18
C LEU A 92 -0.61 8.31 0.81
N ARG A 93 -0.37 7.30 -0.01
CA ARG A 93 -0.03 7.41 -1.44
C ARG A 93 -1.27 7.05 -2.26
N PRO A 94 -2.15 8.01 -2.61
CA PRO A 94 -3.38 7.72 -3.33
C PRO A 94 -3.13 7.10 -4.70
N ALA A 95 -3.93 6.09 -5.07
CA ALA A 95 -3.85 5.41 -6.37
C ALA A 95 -4.02 6.35 -7.57
N SER A 96 -4.70 7.50 -7.37
CA SER A 96 -4.84 8.57 -8.37
C SER A 96 -3.58 9.39 -8.61
N GLY A 97 -2.58 9.30 -7.72
CA GLY A 97 -1.41 10.19 -7.74
C GLY A 97 -1.69 11.62 -7.24
N ASN A 98 -2.92 11.94 -6.87
CA ASN A 98 -3.30 13.26 -6.35
C ASN A 98 -3.43 13.22 -4.82
N ALA A 99 -2.59 13.98 -4.12
CA ALA A 99 -2.62 14.05 -2.65
C ALA A 99 -3.96 14.57 -2.07
N GLY A 100 -4.80 15.23 -2.86
CA GLY A 100 -6.14 15.65 -2.47
C GLY A 100 -7.16 14.51 -2.41
N ASP A 101 -6.85 13.36 -2.97
CA ASP A 101 -7.78 12.23 -3.07
C ASP A 101 -7.70 11.24 -1.88
N VAL A 102 -6.96 11.58 -0.81
CA VAL A 102 -6.77 10.69 0.36
C VAL A 102 -8.08 10.30 1.05
N GLU A 103 -9.10 11.15 0.97
CA GLU A 103 -10.43 10.93 1.57
C GLU A 103 -11.48 10.55 0.52
N THR A 104 -11.08 9.99 -0.62
CA THR A 104 -11.97 9.60 -1.70
C THR A 104 -11.83 8.13 -2.08
N ASN A 105 -12.75 7.59 -2.87
CA ASN A 105 -12.66 6.25 -3.44
C ASN A 105 -11.52 6.09 -4.48
N ARG A 106 -10.77 7.17 -4.78
CA ARG A 106 -9.61 7.19 -5.66
C ARG A 106 -8.28 6.98 -4.90
N CYS A 107 -8.33 6.91 -3.56
CA CYS A 107 -7.16 6.66 -2.73
C CYS A 107 -6.70 5.20 -2.76
N PRO A 108 -7.57 4.18 -2.55
CA PRO A 108 -7.16 2.78 -2.54
C PRO A 108 -6.77 2.27 -3.93
N PHE A 109 -5.91 1.26 -3.97
CA PHE A 109 -5.61 0.47 -5.16
C PHE A 109 -6.46 -0.82 -5.19
N PRO A 110 -7.03 -1.25 -6.34
CA PRO A 110 -7.16 -0.46 -7.56
C PRO A 110 -8.21 0.65 -7.45
N GLY A 111 -9.13 0.56 -6.47
CA GLY A 111 -10.18 1.53 -6.19
C GLY A 111 -10.90 2.03 -7.44
N ALA A 112 -11.42 3.26 -7.37
CA ALA A 112 -12.11 3.88 -8.51
C ALA A 112 -11.18 4.28 -9.67
N THR A 113 -9.86 4.24 -9.46
CA THR A 113 -8.89 4.55 -10.52
C THR A 113 -8.62 3.37 -11.45
N GLY A 114 -8.83 2.13 -10.96
CA GLY A 114 -8.43 0.92 -11.66
C GLY A 114 -6.90 0.71 -11.69
N ASN A 115 -6.12 1.49 -10.93
CA ASN A 115 -4.67 1.40 -10.93
C ASN A 115 -4.20 0.15 -10.14
N THR A 116 -3.57 -0.79 -10.83
CA THR A 116 -3.11 -2.06 -10.27
C THR A 116 -1.61 -2.11 -9.98
N ASN A 117 -0.90 -0.99 -10.20
CA ASN A 117 0.55 -0.94 -10.07
C ASN A 117 1.01 0.31 -9.33
N PHE A 118 1.97 0.13 -8.43
CA PHE A 118 2.70 1.18 -7.74
C PHE A 118 4.19 0.90 -7.88
N THR A 119 4.83 1.56 -8.84
CA THR A 119 6.22 1.31 -9.23
C THR A 119 6.98 2.63 -9.38
N ASP A 120 8.28 2.58 -9.61
CA ASP A 120 9.09 3.76 -9.85
C ASP A 120 8.67 4.58 -11.07
N ASN A 121 7.93 3.96 -12.02
CA ASN A 121 7.50 4.56 -13.29
C ASN A 121 6.00 4.84 -13.38
N THR A 122 5.23 4.62 -12.30
CA THR A 122 3.79 4.91 -12.27
C THR A 122 3.50 6.30 -11.67
N ASN A 123 2.25 6.73 -11.76
CA ASN A 123 1.74 7.85 -11.00
C ASN A 123 0.57 7.35 -10.12
N PRO A 124 0.72 7.28 -8.79
CA PRO A 124 1.89 7.69 -8.00
C PRO A 124 3.11 6.80 -8.22
N ALA A 125 4.30 7.36 -8.08
CA ALA A 125 5.55 6.62 -8.18
C ALA A 125 6.00 6.08 -6.82
N SER A 126 6.66 4.89 -6.82
CA SER A 126 7.31 4.30 -5.65
C SER A 126 8.64 4.99 -5.37
N THR A 127 8.60 6.18 -4.74
CA THR A 127 9.78 6.99 -4.47
C THR A 127 9.90 7.33 -3.00
N LEU A 128 11.13 7.59 -2.54
CA LEU A 128 11.39 8.29 -1.29
C LEU A 128 10.82 9.72 -1.35
N LYS A 129 10.71 10.39 -0.21
CA LYS A 129 10.21 11.77 -0.12
C LYS A 129 11.04 12.77 -0.94
N ASN A 130 12.32 12.50 -1.12
CA ASN A 130 13.24 13.31 -1.95
C ASN A 130 13.16 12.98 -3.45
N GLY A 131 12.30 12.06 -3.86
CA GLY A 131 12.14 11.65 -5.25
C GLY A 131 13.06 10.51 -5.71
N THR A 132 13.94 10.00 -4.85
CA THR A 132 14.79 8.84 -5.19
C THR A 132 13.92 7.61 -5.43
N LEU A 133 14.18 6.88 -6.51
CA LEU A 133 13.50 5.64 -6.86
C LEU A 133 13.80 4.56 -5.83
N THR A 134 12.79 3.79 -5.43
CA THR A 134 12.97 2.76 -4.40
C THR A 134 13.42 1.42 -4.95
N GLY A 135 13.13 1.13 -6.22
CA GLY A 135 13.32 -0.21 -6.79
C GLY A 135 12.42 -1.28 -6.14
N LYS A 136 11.34 -0.87 -5.46
CA LYS A 136 10.44 -1.76 -4.72
C LYS A 136 9.02 -1.69 -5.29
N PRO A 137 8.81 -2.20 -6.52
CA PRO A 137 7.51 -2.19 -7.16
C PRO A 137 6.52 -3.10 -6.43
N ILE A 138 5.28 -2.61 -6.32
CA ILE A 138 4.09 -3.37 -5.93
C ILE A 138 3.22 -3.44 -7.17
N THR A 139 2.93 -4.64 -7.66
CA THR A 139 2.28 -4.85 -8.96
C THR A 139 1.16 -5.88 -8.87
N ASN A 140 0.35 -5.97 -9.92
CA ASN A 140 -0.72 -6.96 -10.01
C ASN A 140 -1.67 -6.91 -8.78
N ILE A 141 -1.95 -5.68 -8.32
CA ILE A 141 -2.85 -5.44 -7.18
C ILE A 141 -4.28 -5.76 -7.61
N ARG A 142 -4.90 -6.72 -6.95
CA ARG A 142 -6.25 -7.20 -7.28
C ARG A 142 -6.94 -7.83 -6.09
N TYR A 143 -8.26 -7.90 -6.15
CA TYR A 143 -9.02 -8.75 -5.23
C TYR A 143 -8.96 -10.22 -5.67
N ASP A 144 -8.89 -11.12 -4.68
CA ASP A 144 -9.20 -12.53 -4.82
C ASP A 144 -10.57 -12.77 -4.18
N ASN A 145 -11.57 -13.15 -4.97
CA ASN A 145 -12.88 -13.56 -4.51
C ASN A 145 -13.40 -12.84 -3.25
N ASP A 146 -13.70 -11.55 -3.36
CA ASP A 146 -14.52 -10.74 -2.45
C ASP A 146 -13.89 -10.02 -1.24
N SER A 147 -12.75 -10.42 -0.70
CA SER A 147 -12.29 -9.76 0.54
C SER A 147 -10.78 -9.61 0.69
N VAL A 148 -10.02 -10.40 -0.02
CA VAL A 148 -8.58 -10.48 0.11
C VAL A 148 -7.90 -9.73 -1.02
N MET A 149 -6.92 -8.92 -0.68
CA MET A 149 -6.04 -8.32 -1.67
C MET A 149 -4.88 -9.25 -1.96
N LEU A 150 -4.63 -9.47 -3.24
CA LEU A 150 -3.41 -10.10 -3.75
C LEU A 150 -2.56 -9.06 -4.47
N PHE A 151 -1.26 -9.17 -4.32
CA PHE A 151 -0.30 -8.34 -5.04
C PHE A 151 1.07 -9.03 -5.15
N ASN A 152 1.88 -8.57 -6.08
CA ASN A 152 3.27 -9.00 -6.23
C ASN A 152 4.19 -7.91 -5.70
N PHE A 153 5.30 -8.30 -5.06
CA PHE A 153 6.32 -7.40 -4.57
C PHE A 153 7.66 -7.69 -5.24
N MET A 154 8.29 -6.67 -5.83
CA MET A 154 9.57 -6.76 -6.55
C MET A 154 9.59 -7.81 -7.68
N SER A 155 8.42 -8.29 -8.11
CA SER A 155 8.30 -9.22 -9.22
C SER A 155 7.94 -8.46 -10.50
N ASN A 156 8.70 -8.71 -11.56
CA ASN A 156 8.54 -8.14 -12.89
C ASN A 156 7.87 -9.14 -13.86
N LEU A 157 7.09 -10.08 -13.37
CA LEU A 157 6.41 -10.99 -14.28
C LEU A 157 5.50 -10.20 -15.21
N PRO A 158 5.64 -10.38 -16.55
CA PRO A 158 4.66 -9.87 -17.48
C PRO A 158 3.30 -10.51 -17.16
N ALA A 159 2.22 -9.77 -17.41
CA ALA A 159 0.88 -10.33 -17.32
C ALA A 159 0.85 -11.67 -18.08
N VAL A 160 0.34 -12.73 -17.43
CA VAL A 160 0.16 -14.01 -18.09
C VAL A 160 -0.82 -13.78 -19.24
N VAL A 161 -0.33 -13.77 -20.47
CA VAL A 161 -1.16 -13.83 -21.65
C VAL A 161 -1.73 -15.25 -21.65
N THR A 162 -2.98 -15.41 -21.25
CA THR A 162 -3.71 -16.66 -21.47
C THR A 162 -3.98 -16.74 -22.97
N ASP A 163 -3.09 -17.40 -23.69
CA ASP A 163 -3.38 -17.84 -25.05
C ASP A 163 -4.57 -18.80 -24.97
N THR A 164 -5.74 -18.32 -25.35
CA THR A 164 -6.86 -19.18 -25.67
C THR A 164 -6.52 -19.91 -26.95
N VAL A 165 -6.01 -21.12 -26.81
CA VAL A 165 -5.87 -22.06 -27.94
C VAL A 165 -7.29 -22.35 -28.43
N SER A 166 -7.70 -21.69 -29.50
CA SER A 166 -8.90 -22.06 -30.24
C SER A 166 -8.61 -23.36 -30.98
N THR A 167 -9.05 -24.47 -30.48
CA THR A 167 -9.14 -25.73 -31.26
C THR A 167 -10.27 -25.58 -32.27
N SER A 168 -9.91 -25.25 -33.50
CA SER A 168 -10.83 -25.42 -34.62
C SER A 168 -10.92 -26.89 -34.98
N SER A 169 -12.13 -27.43 -34.83
CA SER A 169 -12.52 -28.73 -35.38
C SER A 169 -12.89 -28.59 -36.85
#